data_c39d2ade7785bd72219a7171e4fb1b66
#
_entry.id   c39d2ade7785bd72219a7171e4fb1b66
#
_cell.length_a   1.000
_cell.length_b   1.000
_cell.length_c   1.000
_cell.angle_alpha   90.00
_cell.angle_beta   90.00
_cell.angle_gamma   90.00
#
_symmetry.space_group_name_H-M   'P 1'
#
loop_
_entity.id
_entity.type
_entity.pdbx_description
1 polymer ?
#
loop_
_entity_poly.entity_id
_entity_poly.type
_entity_poly.pdbx_seq_one_letter_code
_entity_poly.pdbx_strand_id
1 'polypeptide(L)'
;MSVPPCYDEFMALIDAIRVKVASGDFEYSQHAVDQATLRHIPVQEFREAIANGEVIEDYPNDKYGPSCLVLGFTTAGRPIHIQCSHASRSLIKIITAYQPDPDEWTDFKHRRS
;
A
#
# COMPACT_ATOMS: atom_id res chain seq x y z
N MET A 1 21.73 -3.08 -21.90
CA MET A 1 20.32 -3.28 -22.25
C MET A 1 19.44 -2.52 -21.28
N SER A 2 18.52 -1.73 -21.78
CA SER A 2 17.65 -0.95 -20.92
C SER A 2 16.61 -1.85 -20.25
N VAL A 3 16.23 -1.47 -19.03
CA VAL A 3 15.13 -2.11 -18.31
C VAL A 3 13.84 -1.88 -19.13
N PRO A 4 12.96 -2.90 -19.24
CA PRO A 4 11.68 -2.68 -19.87
C PRO A 4 10.96 -1.48 -19.26
N PRO A 5 10.31 -0.61 -20.06
CA PRO A 5 9.65 0.57 -19.53
C PRO A 5 8.56 0.28 -18.50
N CYS A 6 8.04 -0.95 -18.49
CA CYS A 6 7.00 -1.34 -17.56
C CYS A 6 7.52 -1.77 -16.17
N TYR A 7 8.84 -1.91 -16.01
CA TYR A 7 9.42 -2.29 -14.71
C TYR A 7 10.23 -1.11 -14.16
N ASP A 8 9.59 -0.29 -13.35
CA ASP A 8 10.14 0.92 -12.77
C ASP A 8 10.33 0.77 -11.25
N GLU A 9 10.65 1.88 -10.60
CA GLU A 9 10.87 1.91 -9.15
C GLU A 9 9.63 1.49 -8.38
N PHE A 10 8.43 1.84 -8.85
CA PHE A 10 7.19 1.48 -8.19
C PHE A 10 6.99 -0.04 -8.20
N MET A 11 7.34 -0.69 -9.29
CA MET A 11 7.23 -2.15 -9.39
C MET A 11 8.23 -2.83 -8.46
N ALA A 12 9.43 -2.29 -8.35
CA ALA A 12 10.43 -2.82 -7.42
C ALA A 12 9.99 -2.65 -5.97
N LEU A 13 9.39 -1.51 -5.63
CA LEU A 13 8.88 -1.26 -4.29
C LEU A 13 7.79 -2.25 -3.91
N ILE A 14 6.82 -2.47 -4.79
CA ILE A 14 5.70 -3.37 -4.46
C ILE A 14 6.16 -4.82 -4.37
N ASP A 15 7.11 -5.23 -5.21
CA ASP A 15 7.65 -6.60 -5.14
C ASP A 15 8.28 -6.87 -3.77
N ALA A 16 9.07 -5.93 -3.27
CA ALA A 16 9.70 -6.05 -1.95
C ALA A 16 8.66 -6.05 -0.83
N ILE A 17 7.64 -5.21 -0.94
CA ILE A 17 6.55 -5.14 0.04
C ILE A 17 5.78 -6.46 0.07
N ARG A 18 5.47 -7.03 -1.09
CA ARG A 18 4.75 -8.32 -1.17
C ARG A 18 5.50 -9.44 -0.46
N VAL A 19 6.81 -9.50 -0.64
CA VAL A 19 7.63 -10.52 0.02
C VAL A 19 7.52 -10.40 1.53
N LYS A 20 7.65 -9.18 2.06
CA LYS A 20 7.56 -8.93 3.50
C LYS A 20 6.19 -9.26 4.06
N VAL A 21 5.12 -8.82 3.39
CA VAL A 21 3.75 -9.07 3.85
C VAL A 21 3.43 -10.57 3.80
N ALA A 22 3.85 -11.26 2.74
CA ALA A 22 3.62 -12.69 2.61
C ALA A 22 4.31 -13.48 3.74
N SER A 23 5.47 -12.99 4.20
CA SER A 23 6.22 -13.62 5.30
C SER A 23 5.71 -13.19 6.68
N GLY A 24 4.74 -12.29 6.77
CA GLY A 24 4.24 -11.78 8.04
C GLY A 24 5.12 -10.71 8.66
N ASP A 25 6.08 -10.17 7.93
CA ASP A 25 7.05 -9.19 8.42
C ASP A 25 6.48 -7.77 8.33
N PHE A 26 5.37 -7.53 8.99
CA PHE A 26 4.73 -6.21 9.02
C PHE A 26 4.05 -5.98 10.36
N GLU A 27 3.86 -4.72 10.70
CA GLU A 27 3.15 -4.30 11.90
C GLU A 27 2.27 -3.08 11.57
N TYR A 28 1.18 -2.94 12.31
CA TYR A 28 0.30 -1.77 12.18
C TYR A 28 0.73 -0.71 13.18
N SER A 29 0.75 0.57 12.75
CA SER A 29 0.80 1.68 13.71
C SER A 29 -0.52 1.71 14.48
N GLN A 30 -0.53 2.38 15.64
CA GLN A 30 -1.77 2.53 16.41
C GLN A 30 -2.85 3.22 15.58
N HIS A 31 -2.47 4.25 14.83
CA HIS A 31 -3.39 4.94 13.92
C HIS A 31 -3.99 3.97 12.89
N ALA A 32 -3.15 3.11 12.31
CA ALA A 32 -3.62 2.15 11.32
C ALA A 32 -4.59 1.13 11.91
N VAL A 33 -4.33 0.67 13.14
CA VAL A 33 -5.25 -0.24 13.85
C VAL A 33 -6.60 0.44 14.04
N ASP A 34 -6.60 1.67 14.53
CA ASP A 34 -7.83 2.42 14.77
C ASP A 34 -8.62 2.64 13.48
N GLN A 35 -7.94 3.04 12.42
CA GLN A 35 -8.58 3.30 11.13
C GLN A 35 -9.11 2.02 10.48
N ALA A 36 -8.36 0.93 10.56
CA ALA A 36 -8.81 -0.35 10.02
C ALA A 36 -10.07 -0.84 10.72
N THR A 37 -10.12 -0.66 12.04
CA THR A 37 -11.29 -1.03 12.85
C THR A 37 -12.51 -0.20 12.46
N LEU A 38 -12.34 1.13 12.39
CA LEU A 38 -13.44 2.04 12.03
C LEU A 38 -13.96 1.79 10.62
N ARG A 39 -13.07 1.45 9.69
CA ARG A 39 -13.39 1.30 8.27
C ARG A 39 -13.69 -0.13 7.88
N HIS A 40 -13.68 -1.04 8.83
CA HIS A 40 -13.96 -2.46 8.60
C HIS A 40 -13.04 -3.06 7.52
N ILE A 41 -11.72 -2.87 7.69
CA ILE A 41 -10.71 -3.45 6.81
C ILE A 41 -9.94 -4.49 7.62
N PRO A 42 -10.36 -5.77 7.60
CA PRO A 42 -9.65 -6.81 8.33
C PRO A 42 -8.29 -7.12 7.68
N VAL A 43 -7.41 -7.74 8.45
CA VAL A 43 -6.05 -8.05 7.98
C VAL A 43 -6.08 -8.94 6.73
N GLN A 44 -7.09 -9.78 6.58
CA GLN A 44 -7.23 -10.62 5.40
C GLN A 44 -7.41 -9.76 4.13
N GLU A 45 -8.25 -8.73 4.20
CA GLU A 45 -8.45 -7.82 3.07
C GLU A 45 -7.18 -7.02 2.77
N PHE A 46 -6.45 -6.61 3.80
CA PHE A 46 -5.15 -5.98 3.63
C PHE A 46 -4.19 -6.91 2.86
N ARG A 47 -4.10 -8.17 3.26
CA ARG A 47 -3.22 -9.13 2.59
C ARG A 47 -3.63 -9.36 1.13
N GLU A 48 -4.92 -9.45 0.87
CA GLU A 48 -5.45 -9.60 -0.50
C GLU A 48 -5.08 -8.41 -1.36
N ALA A 49 -5.26 -7.20 -0.82
CA ALA A 49 -4.96 -5.97 -1.55
C ALA A 49 -3.46 -5.83 -1.86
N ILE A 50 -2.61 -6.17 -0.91
CA ILE A 50 -1.16 -6.12 -1.15
C ILE A 50 -0.74 -7.15 -2.21
N ALA A 51 -1.34 -8.33 -2.19
CA ALA A 51 -0.96 -9.41 -3.11
C ALA A 51 -1.12 -9.02 -4.58
N ASN A 52 -2.14 -8.21 -4.90
CA ASN A 52 -2.38 -7.74 -6.26
C ASN A 52 -2.11 -6.24 -6.42
N GLY A 53 -1.51 -5.62 -5.40
CA GLY A 53 -1.37 -4.18 -5.33
C GLY A 53 -0.30 -3.61 -6.24
N GLU A 54 -0.38 -2.30 -6.44
CA GLU A 54 0.64 -1.53 -7.12
C GLU A 54 0.90 -0.24 -6.33
N VAL A 55 2.14 0.23 -6.36
CA VAL A 55 2.48 1.53 -5.78
C VAL A 55 1.98 2.60 -6.72
N ILE A 56 1.20 3.55 -6.19
CA ILE A 56 0.66 4.65 -6.99
C ILE A 56 1.27 6.00 -6.64
N GLU A 57 1.82 6.14 -5.42
CA GLU A 57 2.55 7.34 -4.99
C GLU A 57 3.71 6.90 -4.12
N ASP A 58 4.83 7.61 -4.22
CA ASP A 58 6.01 7.33 -3.41
C ASP A 58 6.39 8.59 -2.63
N TYR A 59 6.71 8.40 -1.36
CA TYR A 59 7.07 9.49 -0.45
C TYR A 59 8.46 9.21 0.14
N PRO A 60 9.53 9.34 -0.68
CA PRO A 60 10.88 8.98 -0.23
C PRO A 60 11.42 9.88 0.87
N ASN A 61 10.86 11.07 1.02
CA ASN A 61 11.29 12.03 2.02
C ASN A 61 10.25 12.23 3.12
N ASP A 62 9.41 11.23 3.36
CA ASP A 62 8.40 11.30 4.41
C ASP A 62 9.07 11.54 5.76
N LYS A 63 8.44 12.38 6.58
CA LYS A 63 8.93 12.85 7.87
C LYS A 63 9.40 11.71 8.79
N TYR A 64 8.70 10.58 8.75
CA TYR A 64 8.97 9.44 9.63
C TYR A 64 9.68 8.29 8.90
N GLY A 65 10.33 8.59 7.79
CA GLY A 65 11.04 7.62 6.95
C GLY A 65 10.30 7.38 5.65
N PRO A 66 11.01 6.85 4.64
CA PRO A 66 10.39 6.61 3.34
C PRO A 66 9.14 5.75 3.42
N SER A 67 8.09 6.17 2.73
CA SER A 67 6.83 5.43 2.66
C SER A 67 6.26 5.52 1.24
N CYS A 68 5.19 4.78 0.99
CA CYS A 68 4.51 4.81 -0.30
C CYS A 68 3.03 4.49 -0.12
N LEU A 69 2.26 4.80 -1.16
CA LEU A 69 0.83 4.49 -1.20
C LEU A 69 0.58 3.38 -2.20
N VAL A 70 -0.09 2.33 -1.74
CA VAL A 70 -0.41 1.15 -2.55
C VAL A 70 -1.90 1.11 -2.82
N LEU A 71 -2.28 0.84 -4.06
CA LEU A 71 -3.66 0.50 -4.42
C LEU A 71 -3.73 -1.00 -4.66
N GLY A 72 -4.67 -1.66 -4.00
CA GLY A 72 -4.96 -3.06 -4.25
C GLY A 72 -6.45 -3.32 -4.14
N PHE A 73 -6.86 -4.51 -4.51
CA PHE A 73 -8.27 -4.91 -4.47
C PHE A 73 -8.41 -6.18 -3.64
N THR A 74 -9.46 -6.22 -2.82
CA THR A 74 -9.80 -7.45 -2.12
C THR A 74 -10.29 -8.49 -3.13
N THR A 75 -10.41 -9.73 -2.70
CA THR A 75 -10.95 -10.81 -3.54
C THR A 75 -12.36 -10.48 -4.01
N ALA A 76 -13.12 -9.75 -3.20
CA ALA A 76 -14.47 -9.31 -3.55
C ALA A 76 -14.49 -8.06 -4.45
N GLY A 77 -13.33 -7.51 -4.80
CA GLY A 77 -13.25 -6.36 -5.69
C GLY A 77 -13.30 -5.01 -5.00
N ARG A 78 -13.14 -4.96 -3.68
CA ARG A 78 -13.14 -3.70 -2.92
C ARG A 78 -11.78 -3.02 -3.09
N PRO A 79 -11.73 -1.75 -3.57
CA PRO A 79 -10.46 -1.04 -3.67
C PRO A 79 -9.98 -0.60 -2.28
N ILE A 80 -8.69 -0.78 -2.02
CA ILE A 80 -8.07 -0.38 -0.75
C ILE A 80 -6.80 0.40 -1.06
N HIS A 81 -6.65 1.57 -0.43
CA HIS A 81 -5.39 2.30 -0.38
C HIS A 81 -4.68 1.95 0.92
N ILE A 82 -3.39 1.67 0.83
CA ILE A 82 -2.56 1.34 2.00
C ILE A 82 -1.30 2.19 1.94
N GLN A 83 -1.08 3.03 2.95
CA GLN A 83 0.19 3.71 3.11
C GLN A 83 1.06 2.88 4.03
N CYS A 84 2.26 2.53 3.58
CA CYS A 84 3.19 1.74 4.36
C CYS A 84 4.63 2.20 4.13
N SER A 85 5.51 1.83 5.07
CA SER A 85 6.93 2.13 4.93
C SER A 85 7.54 1.31 3.78
N HIS A 86 8.70 1.77 3.27
CA HIS A 86 9.48 0.97 2.33
C HIS A 86 9.99 -0.32 3.02
N ALA A 87 10.30 -1.33 2.20
CA ALA A 87 10.72 -2.63 2.71
C ALA A 87 12.16 -2.66 3.20
N SER A 88 12.81 -1.50 3.34
CA SER A 88 14.14 -1.38 3.90
C SER A 88 14.20 -1.65 5.39
N ARG A 89 13.05 -1.66 6.07
CA ARG A 89 12.96 -1.98 7.50
C ARG A 89 12.76 -3.48 7.67
N SER A 90 13.14 -3.99 8.85
CA SER A 90 12.92 -5.42 9.16
C SER A 90 11.43 -5.75 9.19
N LEU A 91 10.59 -4.84 9.70
CA LEU A 91 9.14 -4.94 9.63
C LEU A 91 8.60 -3.75 8.85
N ILE A 92 7.73 -4.02 7.90
CA ILE A 92 7.00 -2.96 7.21
C ILE A 92 5.97 -2.37 8.18
N LYS A 93 5.94 -1.06 8.30
CA LYS A 93 4.95 -0.39 9.13
C LYS A 93 3.78 0.05 8.27
N ILE A 94 2.59 -0.42 8.64
CA ILE A 94 1.35 0.03 8.01
C ILE A 94 0.93 1.31 8.71
N ILE A 95 0.91 2.42 7.95
CA ILE A 95 0.67 3.76 8.49
C ILE A 95 -0.82 4.07 8.49
N THR A 96 -1.50 3.77 7.39
CA THR A 96 -2.96 3.93 7.29
C THR A 96 -3.51 3.06 6.18
N ALA A 97 -4.80 2.76 6.25
CA ALA A 97 -5.52 2.04 5.20
C ALA A 97 -6.94 2.58 5.12
N TYR A 98 -7.45 2.73 3.91
CA TYR A 98 -8.80 3.23 3.67
C TYR A 98 -9.30 2.80 2.30
N GLN A 99 -10.62 2.87 2.10
CA GLN A 99 -11.19 2.70 0.78
C GLN A 99 -11.18 4.06 0.09
N PRO A 100 -10.56 4.17 -1.11
CA PRO A 100 -10.47 5.47 -1.80
C PRO A 100 -11.84 5.95 -2.26
N ASP A 101 -12.06 7.26 -2.12
CA ASP A 101 -13.29 7.91 -2.56
C ASP A 101 -13.18 8.20 -4.06
N PRO A 102 -14.11 7.69 -4.90
CA PRO A 102 -14.06 7.97 -6.34
C PRO A 102 -14.21 9.45 -6.68
N ASP A 103 -14.75 10.27 -5.77
CA ASP A 103 -14.82 11.71 -5.98
C ASP A 103 -13.46 12.39 -5.79
N GLU A 104 -12.53 11.75 -5.11
CA GLU A 104 -11.19 12.28 -4.87
C GLU A 104 -10.13 11.64 -5.77
N TRP A 105 -10.42 10.49 -6.36
CA TRP A 105 -9.45 9.72 -7.13
C TRP A 105 -10.03 9.28 -8.47
N THR A 106 -9.24 9.42 -9.55
CA THR A 106 -9.58 8.88 -10.86
C THR A 106 -9.00 7.47 -10.96
N ASP A 107 -9.85 6.49 -11.25
CA ASP A 107 -9.48 5.07 -11.32
C ASP A 107 -8.79 4.60 -10.03
N PHE A 108 -9.05 5.28 -8.91
CA PHE A 108 -8.44 5.03 -7.59
C PHE A 108 -6.92 5.25 -7.57
N LYS A 109 -6.33 5.75 -8.65
CA LYS A 109 -4.87 5.89 -8.81
C LYS A 109 -4.38 7.33 -8.80
N HIS A 110 -5.16 8.23 -9.37
CA HIS A 110 -4.74 9.60 -9.61
C HIS A 110 -5.64 10.56 -8.85
N ARG A 111 -5.01 11.44 -8.08
CA ARG A 111 -5.78 12.45 -7.34
C ARG A 111 -6.50 13.37 -8.32
N ARG A 112 -7.76 13.66 -8.04
CA ARG A 112 -8.51 14.65 -8.81
C ARG A 112 -8.05 16.04 -8.38
N SER A 113 -7.87 16.92 -9.34
CA SER A 113 -7.52 18.32 -9.06
C SER A 113 -8.74 19.17 -8.75
#